data_4996109b8a479ddc994351e297cdcb0d
#
_entry.id   4996109b8a479ddc994351e297cdcb0d
#
_cell.length_a   1.000
_cell.length_b   1.000
_cell.length_c   1.000
_cell.angle_alpha   90.00
_cell.angle_beta   90.00
_cell.angle_gamma   90.00
#
_symmetry.space_group_name_H-M   'P 1'
#
loop_
_entity.id
_entity.type
_entity.pdbx_description
1 polymer ?
#
loop_
_entity_poly.entity_id
_entity_poly.type
_entity_poly.pdbx_seq_one_letter_code
_entity_poly.pdbx_strand_id
1 'polypeptide(L)'
;MDSINEIRTKNERLITVFGCGGDRDHAKRPEMGKIATRKSTLAIITTDNPRTENPQDIIKEIEAGVEPQNFSKYTSIPDRREAIKMAIKFAEPKDIVLVAGKGHETYQEINGVRHHFDDKETIVELYKLMSK
;
A
#
# COMPACT_ATOMS: atom_id res chain seq x y z
N MET A 1 10.70 -4.86 -2.13
CA MET A 1 10.67 -5.14 -0.66
C MET A 1 12.03 -5.59 -0.13
N ASP A 2 12.65 -6.58 -0.74
CA ASP A 2 13.94 -7.08 -0.22
C ASP A 2 15.05 -6.04 -0.24
N SER A 3 15.14 -5.24 -1.30
CA SER A 3 16.16 -4.19 -1.36
C SER A 3 15.99 -3.14 -0.26
N ILE A 4 14.76 -2.82 0.13
CA ILE A 4 14.51 -1.91 1.24
C ILE A 4 14.94 -2.54 2.56
N ASN A 5 14.65 -3.83 2.75
CA ASN A 5 15.07 -4.54 3.97
C ASN A 5 16.59 -4.66 4.08
N GLU A 6 17.30 -4.73 2.96
CA GLU A 6 18.75 -4.81 2.94
C GLU A 6 19.41 -3.51 3.41
N ILE A 7 18.80 -2.35 3.16
CA ILE A 7 19.38 -1.06 3.48
C ILE A 7 18.92 -0.47 4.81
N ARG A 8 17.84 -1.00 5.39
CA ARG A 8 17.34 -0.47 6.66
C ARG A 8 18.08 -1.11 7.85
N THR A 9 18.25 -0.33 8.92
CA THR A 9 18.88 -0.82 10.14
C THR A 9 17.86 -1.56 11.01
N LYS A 10 18.34 -2.22 12.07
CA LYS A 10 17.47 -2.97 12.99
C LYS A 10 16.42 -2.10 13.69
N ASN A 11 16.69 -0.83 13.88
CA ASN A 11 15.82 0.08 14.63
C ASN A 11 14.76 0.76 13.76
N GLU A 12 14.86 0.61 12.44
CA GLU A 12 13.93 1.23 11.52
C GLU A 12 12.77 0.29 11.22
N ARG A 13 11.56 0.83 11.30
CA ARG A 13 10.37 0.06 10.95
C ARG A 13 10.02 0.33 9.50
N LEU A 14 9.45 -0.66 8.82
CA LEU A 14 8.99 -0.53 7.45
C LEU A 14 7.46 -0.53 7.44
N ILE A 15 6.88 0.54 6.92
CA ILE A 15 5.44 0.68 6.72
C ILE A 15 5.20 0.68 5.22
N THR A 16 4.44 -0.30 4.72
CA THR A 16 4.21 -0.46 3.28
C THR A 16 2.74 -0.20 2.95
N VAL A 17 2.51 0.70 2.00
CA VAL A 17 1.19 0.96 1.43
C VAL A 17 1.19 0.44 0.00
N PHE A 18 0.28 -0.48 -0.31
CA PHE A 18 0.27 -1.09 -1.63
C PHE A 18 -1.12 -1.61 -2.01
N GLY A 19 -1.31 -1.82 -3.30
CA GLY A 19 -2.49 -2.47 -3.84
C GLY A 19 -2.10 -3.24 -5.10
N CYS A 20 -3.06 -3.95 -5.69
CA CYS A 20 -2.87 -4.65 -6.95
C CYS A 20 -3.83 -4.09 -8.00
N GLY A 21 -3.40 -4.12 -9.26
CA GLY A 21 -4.22 -3.65 -10.36
C GLY A 21 -5.38 -4.58 -10.66
N GLY A 22 -6.50 -4.02 -11.12
CA GLY A 22 -7.62 -4.78 -11.66
C GLY A 22 -7.32 -5.25 -13.08
N ASP A 23 -8.11 -6.23 -13.54
CA ASP A 23 -7.99 -6.81 -14.89
C ASP A 23 -6.58 -7.36 -15.14
N ARG A 24 -5.96 -7.91 -14.11
CA ARG A 24 -4.62 -8.50 -14.10
C ARG A 24 -4.66 -9.91 -13.52
N ASP A 25 -3.49 -10.57 -13.52
CA ASP A 25 -3.34 -11.91 -12.97
C ASP A 25 -3.67 -11.95 -11.47
N HIS A 26 -4.72 -12.67 -11.13
CA HIS A 26 -5.17 -12.81 -9.75
C HIS A 26 -4.21 -13.64 -8.87
N ALA A 27 -3.41 -14.51 -9.48
CA ALA A 27 -2.53 -15.42 -8.73
C ALA A 27 -1.48 -14.66 -7.91
N LYS A 28 -1.09 -13.48 -8.34
CA LYS A 28 -0.09 -12.67 -7.64
C LYS A 28 -0.63 -11.96 -6.41
N ARG A 29 -1.95 -11.78 -6.31
CA ARG A 29 -2.54 -11.00 -5.23
C ARG A 29 -2.29 -11.59 -3.84
N PRO A 30 -2.60 -12.88 -3.60
CA PRO A 30 -2.28 -13.47 -2.29
C PRO A 30 -0.78 -13.49 -2.01
N GLU A 31 0.05 -13.72 -3.03
CA GLU A 31 1.49 -13.72 -2.86
C GLU A 31 2.02 -12.38 -2.42
N MET A 32 1.48 -11.28 -2.96
CA MET A 32 1.83 -9.93 -2.55
C MET A 32 1.47 -9.68 -1.09
N GLY A 33 0.28 -10.11 -0.67
CA GLY A 33 -0.15 -9.99 0.73
C GLY A 33 0.76 -10.74 1.69
N LYS A 34 1.16 -11.94 1.30
CA LYS A 34 2.07 -12.77 2.09
C LYS A 34 3.44 -12.09 2.25
N ILE A 35 4.02 -11.64 1.14
CA ILE A 35 5.35 -11.03 1.15
C ILE A 35 5.33 -9.70 1.91
N ALA A 36 4.36 -8.84 1.64
CA ALA A 36 4.29 -7.54 2.28
C ALA A 36 4.18 -7.65 3.80
N THR A 37 3.35 -8.56 4.29
CA THR A 37 3.18 -8.73 5.74
C THR A 37 4.37 -9.40 6.40
N ARG A 38 5.10 -10.24 5.68
CA ARG A 38 6.34 -10.82 6.21
C ARG A 38 7.44 -9.79 6.36
N LYS A 39 7.55 -8.87 5.41
CA LYS A 39 8.67 -7.92 5.31
C LYS A 39 8.42 -6.61 6.03
N SER A 40 7.18 -6.28 6.32
CA SER A 40 6.81 -4.97 6.89
C SER A 40 6.46 -5.07 8.37
N THR A 41 6.69 -3.97 9.08
CA THR A 41 6.17 -3.81 10.44
C THR A 41 4.66 -3.62 10.39
N LEU A 42 4.19 -2.84 9.42
CA LEU A 42 2.77 -2.63 9.12
C LEU A 42 2.58 -2.61 7.61
N ALA A 43 1.65 -3.39 7.12
CA ALA A 43 1.26 -3.37 5.72
C ALA A 43 -0.16 -2.80 5.61
N ILE A 44 -0.33 -1.78 4.78
CA ILE A 44 -1.64 -1.17 4.53
C ILE A 44 -2.05 -1.54 3.10
N ILE A 45 -3.09 -2.36 3.00
CA ILE A 45 -3.61 -2.82 1.71
C ILE A 45 -4.64 -1.81 1.24
N THR A 46 -4.46 -1.28 0.04
CA THR A 46 -5.33 -0.24 -0.50
C THR A 46 -5.63 -0.50 -1.99
N THR A 47 -6.24 0.47 -2.63
CA THR A 47 -6.62 0.40 -4.03
C THR A 47 -5.52 0.99 -4.90
N ASP A 48 -5.16 0.26 -5.97
CA ASP A 48 -4.31 0.78 -7.04
C ASP A 48 -5.23 1.21 -8.20
N ASN A 49 -5.18 0.54 -9.33
CA ASN A 49 -6.08 0.78 -10.46
C ASN A 49 -7.08 -0.39 -10.54
N PRO A 50 -8.27 -0.29 -9.93
CA PRO A 50 -9.20 -1.42 -9.92
C PRO A 50 -9.81 -1.69 -11.29
N ARG A 51 -9.79 -0.72 -12.19
CA ARG A 51 -10.36 -0.82 -13.53
C ARG A 51 -11.81 -1.28 -13.47
N THR A 52 -12.13 -2.43 -14.04
CA THR A 52 -13.52 -2.95 -14.06
C THR A 52 -13.86 -3.83 -12.86
N GLU A 53 -12.87 -4.17 -12.04
CA GLU A 53 -13.09 -5.00 -10.86
C GLU A 53 -13.52 -4.18 -9.65
N ASN A 54 -14.23 -4.82 -8.73
CA ASN A 54 -14.58 -4.21 -7.45
C ASN A 54 -13.31 -4.12 -6.59
N PRO A 55 -12.92 -2.91 -6.10
CA PRO A 55 -11.74 -2.76 -5.26
C PRO A 55 -11.74 -3.65 -4.02
N GLN A 56 -12.90 -3.88 -3.42
CA GLN A 56 -13.01 -4.74 -2.24
C GLN A 56 -12.65 -6.19 -2.55
N ASP A 57 -13.00 -6.67 -3.73
CA ASP A 57 -12.67 -8.04 -4.13
C ASP A 57 -11.17 -8.21 -4.34
N ILE A 58 -10.52 -7.20 -4.92
CA ILE A 58 -9.06 -7.21 -5.07
C ILE A 58 -8.38 -7.26 -3.71
N ILE A 59 -8.84 -6.43 -2.78
CA ILE A 59 -8.29 -6.38 -1.41
C ILE A 59 -8.46 -7.73 -0.71
N LYS A 60 -9.63 -8.35 -0.85
CA LYS A 60 -9.87 -9.68 -0.25
C LYS A 60 -8.91 -10.74 -0.77
N GLU A 61 -8.59 -10.70 -2.06
CA GLU A 61 -7.65 -11.65 -2.64
C GLU A 61 -6.23 -11.43 -2.12
N ILE A 62 -5.84 -10.20 -1.88
CA ILE A 62 -4.55 -9.88 -1.26
C ILE A 62 -4.54 -10.39 0.19
N GLU A 63 -5.60 -10.13 0.93
CA GLU A 63 -5.73 -10.56 2.33
C GLU A 63 -5.67 -12.07 2.48
N ALA A 64 -6.16 -12.79 1.47
CA ALA A 64 -6.16 -14.26 1.49
C ALA A 64 -4.76 -14.87 1.61
N GLY A 65 -3.73 -14.12 1.23
CA GLY A 65 -2.34 -14.56 1.31
C GLY A 65 -1.66 -14.24 2.64
N VAL A 66 -2.31 -13.46 3.50
CA VAL A 66 -1.72 -13.10 4.80
C VAL A 66 -1.77 -14.30 5.73
N GLU A 67 -0.63 -14.68 6.28
CA GLU A 67 -0.54 -15.81 7.18
C GLU A 67 -1.11 -15.46 8.56
N PRO A 68 -1.74 -16.42 9.28
CA PRO A 68 -2.37 -16.12 10.57
C PRO A 68 -1.48 -15.41 11.58
N GLN A 69 -0.20 -15.77 11.65
CA GLN A 69 0.73 -15.13 12.56
C GLN A 69 0.99 -13.65 12.22
N ASN A 70 0.61 -13.20 11.03
CA ASN A 70 0.80 -11.84 10.58
C ASN A 70 -0.51 -11.02 10.51
N PHE A 71 -1.62 -11.56 10.99
CA PHE A 71 -2.91 -10.85 10.93
C PHE A 71 -2.89 -9.52 11.65
N SER A 72 -2.10 -9.39 12.72
CA SER A 72 -1.97 -8.12 13.44
C SER A 72 -1.08 -7.10 12.75
N LYS A 73 -0.41 -7.48 11.67
CA LYS A 73 0.55 -6.64 10.96
C LYS A 73 -0.05 -5.94 9.74
N TYR A 74 -1.33 -6.12 9.45
CA TYR A 74 -1.93 -5.47 8.31
C TYR A 74 -3.26 -4.82 8.65
N THR A 75 -3.62 -3.86 7.85
CA THR A 75 -4.96 -3.29 7.80
C THR A 75 -5.30 -2.98 6.34
N SER A 76 -6.58 -2.88 6.04
CA SER A 76 -7.04 -2.59 4.68
C SER A 76 -7.83 -1.29 4.69
N ILE A 77 -7.41 -0.35 3.86
CA ILE A 77 -8.05 0.95 3.72
C ILE A 77 -8.26 1.19 2.22
N PRO A 78 -9.49 1.00 1.70
CA PRO A 78 -9.73 1.09 0.26
C PRO A 78 -9.39 2.43 -0.36
N ASP A 79 -9.61 3.53 0.35
CA ASP A 79 -9.25 4.86 -0.14
C ASP A 79 -7.74 5.05 -0.03
N ARG A 80 -7.07 5.21 -1.19
CA ARG A 80 -5.63 5.29 -1.24
C ARG A 80 -5.08 6.50 -0.50
N ARG A 81 -5.75 7.65 -0.58
CA ARG A 81 -5.35 8.85 0.15
C ARG A 81 -5.40 8.61 1.66
N GLU A 82 -6.47 8.00 2.16
CA GLU A 82 -6.62 7.68 3.57
C GLU A 82 -5.57 6.63 4.02
N ALA A 83 -5.24 5.68 3.15
CA ALA A 83 -4.20 4.69 3.42
C ALA A 83 -2.84 5.36 3.61
N ILE A 84 -2.47 6.28 2.72
CA ILE A 84 -1.22 7.03 2.79
C ILE A 84 -1.22 7.91 4.06
N LYS A 85 -2.34 8.55 4.36
CA LYS A 85 -2.49 9.36 5.56
C LYS A 85 -2.25 8.55 6.83
N MET A 86 -2.81 7.34 6.90
CA MET A 86 -2.60 6.43 8.02
C MET A 86 -1.12 6.08 8.17
N ALA A 87 -0.44 5.78 7.06
CA ALA A 87 0.98 5.44 7.07
C ALA A 87 1.82 6.59 7.63
N ILE A 88 1.56 7.81 7.17
CA ILE A 88 2.28 9.00 7.64
C ILE A 88 2.00 9.25 9.12
N LYS A 89 0.75 9.12 9.54
CA LYS A 89 0.35 9.33 10.93
C LYS A 89 0.99 8.30 11.86
N PHE A 90 1.08 7.05 11.42
CA PHE A 90 1.68 5.95 12.18
C PHE A 90 3.21 6.08 12.27
N ALA A 91 3.84 6.63 11.23
CA ALA A 91 5.29 6.69 11.14
C ALA A 91 5.91 7.62 12.18
N GLU A 92 7.03 7.17 12.75
CA GLU A 92 7.85 7.95 13.65
C GLU A 92 9.16 8.32 12.97
N PRO A 93 9.96 9.24 13.53
CA PRO A 93 11.28 9.53 12.97
C PRO A 93 12.08 8.24 12.79
N LYS A 94 12.79 8.12 11.68
CA LYS A 94 13.57 6.95 11.25
C LYS A 94 12.76 5.84 10.61
N ASP A 95 11.43 5.86 10.67
CA ASP A 95 10.63 4.86 9.97
C ASP A 95 10.72 5.07 8.45
N ILE A 96 10.63 3.96 7.72
CA ILE A 96 10.59 3.98 6.26
C ILE A 96 9.15 3.74 5.84
N VAL A 97 8.59 4.65 5.04
CA VAL A 97 7.26 4.50 4.45
C VAL A 97 7.43 4.24 2.95
N LEU A 98 7.03 3.05 2.53
CA LEU A 98 7.08 2.66 1.12
C LEU A 98 5.67 2.67 0.56
N VAL A 99 5.43 3.50 -0.45
CA VAL A 99 4.16 3.50 -1.18
C VAL A 99 4.42 2.88 -2.54
N ALA A 100 3.86 1.71 -2.76
CA ALA A 100 4.16 0.89 -3.93
C ALA A 100 2.90 0.67 -4.78
N GLY A 101 3.12 0.33 -6.05
CA GLY A 101 2.08 -0.06 -6.98
C GLY A 101 1.90 0.90 -8.14
N LYS A 102 1.84 2.21 -7.90
CA LYS A 102 1.63 3.19 -8.97
C LYS A 102 2.90 3.57 -9.72
N GLY A 103 4.06 3.57 -9.04
CA GLY A 103 5.29 4.03 -9.70
C GLY A 103 5.17 5.47 -10.16
N HIS A 104 5.26 5.70 -11.48
CA HIS A 104 5.18 7.04 -12.08
C HIS A 104 3.76 7.44 -12.50
N GLU A 105 2.79 6.58 -12.32
CA GLU A 105 1.41 6.90 -12.71
C GLU A 105 0.85 8.03 -11.87
N THR A 106 0.16 8.97 -12.54
CA THR A 106 -0.44 10.14 -11.88
C THR A 106 -1.97 10.06 -11.87
N TYR A 107 -2.51 8.86 -12.06
CA TYR A 107 -3.94 8.64 -12.13
C TYR A 107 -4.34 7.33 -11.46
N GLN A 108 -5.62 7.24 -11.15
CA GLN A 108 -6.26 6.00 -10.70
C GLN A 108 -7.40 5.70 -11.67
N GLU A 109 -7.38 4.53 -12.29
CA GLU A 109 -8.39 4.14 -13.27
C GLU A 109 -9.49 3.30 -12.61
N ILE A 110 -10.72 3.79 -12.68
CA ILE A 110 -11.90 3.15 -12.10
C ILE A 110 -12.98 3.12 -13.19
N ASN A 111 -13.42 1.92 -13.58
CA ASN A 111 -14.44 1.71 -14.60
C ASN A 111 -14.19 2.49 -15.90
N GLY A 112 -12.93 2.44 -16.38
CA GLY A 112 -12.52 3.08 -17.63
C GLY A 112 -12.31 4.58 -17.54
N VAL A 113 -12.52 5.19 -16.38
CA VAL A 113 -12.30 6.62 -16.17
C VAL A 113 -11.03 6.83 -15.34
N ARG A 114 -10.16 7.71 -15.81
CA ARG A 114 -8.93 8.05 -15.09
C ARG A 114 -9.17 9.28 -14.23
N HIS A 115 -8.92 9.12 -12.93
CA HIS A 115 -8.99 10.20 -11.97
C HIS A 115 -7.57 10.61 -11.59
N HIS A 116 -7.34 11.91 -11.45
CA HIS A 116 -6.01 12.35 -11.03
C HIS A 116 -5.69 11.80 -9.65
N PHE A 117 -4.56 11.11 -9.55
CA PHE A 117 -4.04 10.63 -8.27
C PHE A 117 -2.54 10.37 -8.40
N ASP A 118 -1.75 11.22 -7.78
CA ASP A 118 -0.29 11.14 -7.78
C ASP A 118 0.18 10.86 -6.36
N ASP A 119 0.84 9.73 -6.13
CA ASP A 119 1.32 9.35 -4.80
C ASP A 119 2.27 10.38 -4.21
N LYS A 120 3.20 10.90 -5.01
CA LYS A 120 4.15 11.92 -4.56
C LYS A 120 3.45 13.19 -4.12
N GLU A 121 2.52 13.67 -4.94
CA GLU A 121 1.74 14.86 -4.66
C GLU A 121 0.92 14.68 -3.37
N THR A 122 0.29 13.50 -3.22
CA THR A 122 -0.50 13.15 -2.05
C THR A 122 0.36 13.15 -0.78
N ILE A 123 1.54 12.55 -0.85
CA ILE A 123 2.46 12.47 0.29
C ILE A 123 2.90 13.87 0.71
N VAL A 124 3.31 14.72 -0.24
CA VAL A 124 3.75 16.08 0.06
C VAL A 124 2.62 16.89 0.69
N GLU A 125 1.43 16.82 0.11
CA GLU A 125 0.25 17.51 0.62
C GLU A 125 -0.08 17.09 2.05
N LEU A 126 -0.09 15.79 2.32
CA LEU A 126 -0.41 15.27 3.65
C LEU A 126 0.64 15.63 4.68
N TYR A 127 1.93 15.63 4.31
CA TYR A 127 2.98 16.07 5.22
C TYR A 127 2.79 17.52 5.64
N LYS A 128 2.43 18.41 4.71
CA LYS A 128 2.16 19.81 5.01
C LYS A 128 0.98 19.96 5.95
N LEU A 129 -0.12 19.23 5.68
CA LEU A 129 -1.32 19.30 6.50
C LEU A 129 -1.11 18.75 7.92
N MET A 130 -0.29 17.75 8.07
CA MET A 130 -0.06 17.09 9.34
C MET A 130 1.14 17.64 10.11
N SER A 131 1.85 18.59 9.55
CA SER A 131 3.02 19.23 10.18
C SER A 131 4.11 18.24 10.63
N LYS A 132 4.35 17.21 9.84
CA LYS A 132 5.39 16.23 10.16
C LYS A 132 6.73 16.54 9.54
#